data_ae2f0efa5bab39a49d77c17a6b4dd0f0
#
_entry.id   ae2f0efa5bab39a49d77c17a6b4dd0f0
#
_cell.length_a   1.000
_cell.length_b   1.000
_cell.length_c   1.000
_cell.angle_alpha   90.00
_cell.angle_beta   90.00
_cell.angle_gamma   90.00
#
_symmetry.space_group_name_H-M   'P 1'
#
loop_
_entity.id
_entity.type
_entity.pdbx_description
1 polymer ?
#
loop_
_entity_poly.entity_id
_entity_poly.type
_entity_poly.pdbx_seq_one_letter_code
_entity_poly.pdbx_strand_id
1 'polypeptide(L)'
;MAQGVGAAVGIDLGTTFSVVAVCRKGKVEVLANDDGSRITPSVVAFFQGESYVGQAAEEVAAPATNRVFDAKRLIGRPWSDENIHADKKLWPFEVVEENGTPRIQVKVSNKRREIFAPEEISAMVLKDLKKTAEDALGQTVTKAVITVPAYFNERQRQATKAAGAIAGLEVVGMINEPTAAAIAYGLDNGSSAKKTVFIYDLGGGTFDVSVMVIQGSEFRVVASGGDTHLGGQDFDARLLNHCLQDIKAKRGLDLQNDKQSIRELRKACEFAKRKLSSLSEASVTAFLTRHDWGYNTRITRAFFQDLCADLFQKTIILTEQVLADSKLQRGAIDEVVLVGGSTRIPKVRALLAAFFGGKELRHSVNPDEAVASGAAVRAAVLTGDTQANKLVKLKDVTPLSLGVDIVGGRFSVIIPKNSPLPCKNTKYYFTIEDNQSSITSEVFQGERPLVKDNHSLNKKVTVAVPIKPEGQAGVDITFAIDVDGLLTVTSVEPTTGRSQKVQITQKEAQLSDADIQAMIEKAKRFQREDNDALREVQERLRAQRFF
;
A
#
# COMPACT_ATOMS: atom_id res chain seq x y z
N MET A 1 -20.18 9.73 -33.52
CA MET A 1 -18.86 9.46 -32.98
C MET A 1 -19.08 8.70 -31.67
N ALA A 2 -18.68 7.45 -31.61
CA ALA A 2 -18.78 6.67 -30.38
C ALA A 2 -17.92 7.38 -29.31
N GLN A 3 -18.50 7.72 -28.18
CA GLN A 3 -17.74 8.18 -27.02
C GLN A 3 -16.73 7.07 -26.71
N GLY A 4 -15.45 7.35 -26.96
CA GLY A 4 -14.39 6.40 -26.72
C GLY A 4 -14.38 6.04 -25.22
N VAL A 5 -14.49 4.77 -24.92
CA VAL A 5 -14.27 4.25 -23.56
C VAL A 5 -12.86 4.68 -23.19
N GLY A 6 -12.75 5.55 -22.19
CA GLY A 6 -11.44 6.07 -21.74
C GLY A 6 -10.48 4.93 -21.41
N ALA A 7 -9.19 5.16 -21.62
CA ALA A 7 -8.17 4.15 -21.35
C ALA A 7 -8.16 3.72 -19.88
N ALA A 8 -7.86 2.45 -19.65
CA ALA A 8 -7.63 1.90 -18.31
C ALA A 8 -6.14 1.63 -18.10
N VAL A 9 -5.64 1.97 -16.93
CA VAL A 9 -4.22 1.82 -16.56
C VAL A 9 -4.05 0.96 -15.31
N GLY A 10 -2.88 0.36 -15.17
CA GLY A 10 -2.41 -0.23 -13.92
C GLY A 10 -1.48 0.72 -13.22
N ILE A 11 -1.70 0.94 -11.94
CA ILE A 11 -0.89 1.83 -11.11
C ILE A 11 -0.32 1.05 -9.93
N ASP A 12 1.00 1.07 -9.79
CA ASP A 12 1.67 0.74 -8.55
C ASP A 12 1.78 2.01 -7.71
N LEU A 13 0.97 2.12 -6.66
CA LEU A 13 1.04 3.22 -5.70
C LEU A 13 1.97 2.83 -4.56
N GLY A 14 3.28 2.98 -4.78
CA GLY A 14 4.30 2.59 -3.81
C GLY A 14 4.52 3.62 -2.68
N THR A 15 5.16 3.19 -1.59
CA THR A 15 5.49 4.08 -0.47
C THR A 15 6.52 5.13 -0.86
N THR A 16 7.54 4.72 -1.64
CA THR A 16 8.67 5.58 -2.04
C THR A 16 8.57 6.03 -3.49
N PHE A 17 8.23 5.11 -4.39
CA PHE A 17 8.04 5.36 -5.81
C PHE A 17 6.75 4.74 -6.29
N SER A 18 6.13 5.39 -7.26
CA SER A 18 4.92 4.92 -7.93
C SER A 18 5.18 4.78 -9.44
N VAL A 19 4.43 3.87 -10.07
CA VAL A 19 4.61 3.52 -11.49
C VAL A 19 3.25 3.39 -12.15
N VAL A 20 3.14 3.84 -13.39
CA VAL A 20 1.94 3.66 -14.22
C VAL A 20 2.28 2.86 -15.48
N ALA A 21 1.43 1.92 -15.83
CA ALA A 21 1.55 1.08 -17.01
C ALA A 21 0.21 0.89 -17.70
N VAL A 22 0.26 0.56 -18.99
CA VAL A 22 -0.91 0.23 -19.79
C VAL A 22 -0.73 -1.14 -20.45
N CYS A 23 -1.82 -1.88 -20.59
CA CYS A 23 -1.84 -3.10 -21.41
C CYS A 23 -2.76 -2.88 -22.61
N ARG A 24 -2.22 -3.00 -23.82
CA ARG A 24 -2.98 -2.85 -25.05
C ARG A 24 -2.69 -4.03 -25.97
N LYS A 25 -3.76 -4.70 -26.44
CA LYS A 25 -3.66 -5.87 -27.33
C LYS A 25 -2.70 -6.94 -26.79
N GLY A 26 -2.73 -7.14 -25.47
CA GLY A 26 -1.90 -8.13 -24.79
C GLY A 26 -0.44 -7.72 -24.58
N LYS A 27 -0.03 -6.51 -24.95
CA LYS A 27 1.32 -5.97 -24.68
C LYS A 27 1.28 -4.95 -23.57
N VAL A 28 2.18 -5.10 -22.61
CA VAL A 28 2.35 -4.18 -21.49
C VAL A 28 3.41 -3.14 -21.83
N GLU A 29 3.13 -1.89 -21.51
CA GLU A 29 4.04 -0.77 -21.62
C GLU A 29 4.05 0.02 -20.32
N VAL A 30 5.22 0.19 -19.71
CA VAL A 30 5.43 1.07 -18.56
C VAL A 30 5.72 2.47 -19.07
N LEU A 31 4.93 3.43 -18.61
CA LEU A 31 4.94 4.78 -19.14
C LEU A 31 5.97 5.63 -18.40
N ALA A 32 6.71 6.43 -19.17
CA ALA A 32 7.68 7.38 -18.63
C ALA A 32 6.99 8.72 -18.31
N ASN A 33 7.41 9.35 -17.22
CA ASN A 33 6.99 10.69 -16.83
C ASN A 33 7.71 11.78 -17.66
N ASP A 34 7.42 13.05 -17.38
CA ASP A 34 7.99 14.20 -18.10
C ASP A 34 9.54 14.26 -18.02
N ASP A 35 10.15 13.65 -17.00
CA ASP A 35 11.61 13.53 -16.83
C ASP A 35 12.22 12.35 -17.61
N GLY A 36 11.41 11.57 -18.31
CA GLY A 36 11.81 10.33 -18.98
C GLY A 36 12.02 9.14 -18.03
N SER A 37 11.70 9.29 -16.75
CA SER A 37 11.78 8.22 -15.76
C SER A 37 10.50 7.38 -15.75
N ARG A 38 10.63 6.06 -15.59
CA ARG A 38 9.50 5.14 -15.44
C ARG A 38 8.98 5.02 -14.01
N ILE A 39 9.71 5.61 -13.06
CA ILE A 39 9.33 5.66 -11.65
C ILE A 39 9.15 7.11 -11.23
N THR A 40 8.09 7.40 -10.49
CA THR A 40 7.78 8.72 -9.95
C THR A 40 7.89 8.68 -8.43
N PRO A 41 8.67 9.56 -7.79
CA PRO A 41 8.71 9.65 -6.32
C PRO A 41 7.32 9.90 -5.74
N SER A 42 6.92 9.12 -4.72
CA SER A 42 5.65 9.29 -4.01
C SER A 42 5.75 10.44 -2.99
N VAL A 43 6.09 11.64 -3.49
CA VAL A 43 6.37 12.84 -2.70
C VAL A 43 5.52 13.99 -3.20
N VAL A 44 4.97 14.78 -2.26
CA VAL A 44 4.23 16.01 -2.54
C VAL A 44 4.87 17.15 -1.75
N ALA A 45 5.15 18.28 -2.38
CA ALA A 45 5.68 19.47 -1.73
C ALA A 45 4.74 20.65 -1.95
N PHE A 46 4.62 21.50 -0.92
CA PHE A 46 3.82 22.74 -0.96
C PHE A 46 4.74 23.94 -0.84
N PHE A 47 4.72 24.81 -1.83
CA PHE A 47 5.58 25.98 -1.88
C PHE A 47 4.91 27.14 -2.61
N GLN A 48 4.90 28.31 -2.00
CA GLN A 48 4.34 29.57 -2.54
C GLN A 48 2.89 29.49 -3.02
N GLY A 49 2.09 28.62 -2.44
CA GLY A 49 0.68 28.44 -2.79
C GLY A 49 0.41 27.28 -3.75
N GLU A 50 1.45 26.72 -4.34
CA GLU A 50 1.37 25.62 -5.31
C GLU A 50 1.71 24.26 -4.69
N SER A 51 1.26 23.20 -5.34
CA SER A 51 1.61 21.82 -5.01
C SER A 51 2.46 21.20 -6.12
N TYR A 52 3.53 20.53 -5.74
CA TYR A 52 4.47 19.83 -6.61
C TYR A 52 4.44 18.35 -6.28
N VAL A 53 4.56 17.50 -7.30
CA VAL A 53 4.53 16.03 -7.14
C VAL A 53 5.78 15.42 -7.77
N GLY A 54 6.19 14.25 -7.29
CA GLY A 54 7.26 13.48 -7.88
C GLY A 54 8.63 14.15 -7.79
N GLN A 55 9.37 14.16 -8.89
CA GLN A 55 10.70 14.75 -8.96
C GLN A 55 10.66 16.27 -8.70
N ALA A 56 9.68 16.97 -9.24
CA ALA A 56 9.49 18.40 -8.99
C ALA A 56 9.31 18.71 -7.49
N ALA A 57 8.61 17.83 -6.74
CA ALA A 57 8.50 17.94 -5.29
C ALA A 57 9.83 17.73 -4.56
N GLU A 58 10.73 16.91 -5.10
CA GLU A 58 12.07 16.69 -4.53
C GLU A 58 13.01 17.88 -4.78
N GLU A 59 12.83 18.61 -5.86
CA GLU A 59 13.74 19.67 -6.33
C GLU A 59 13.32 21.07 -5.87
N VAL A 60 12.01 21.33 -5.75
CA VAL A 60 11.52 22.65 -5.34
C VAL A 60 12.11 23.07 -3.98
N ALA A 61 12.39 24.37 -3.82
CA ALA A 61 12.99 24.92 -2.59
C ALA A 61 11.99 25.02 -1.41
N ALA A 62 11.08 24.05 -1.29
CA ALA A 62 10.12 23.97 -0.20
C ALA A 62 10.80 23.64 1.14
N PRO A 63 10.34 24.21 2.26
CA PRO A 63 10.77 23.79 3.59
C PRO A 63 10.56 22.30 3.81
N ALA A 64 11.43 21.66 4.58
CA ALA A 64 11.30 20.22 4.91
C ALA A 64 9.93 19.88 5.50
N THR A 65 9.35 20.79 6.30
CA THR A 65 8.03 20.64 6.92
C THR A 65 6.85 20.69 5.95
N ASN A 66 7.08 21.12 4.72
CA ASN A 66 6.06 21.23 3.67
C ASN A 66 6.24 20.18 2.57
N ARG A 67 7.10 19.19 2.80
CA ARG A 67 7.34 18.08 1.89
C ARG A 67 6.87 16.79 2.52
N VAL A 68 5.82 16.21 1.93
CA VAL A 68 5.10 15.05 2.43
C VAL A 68 5.49 13.83 1.61
N PHE A 69 5.85 12.77 2.27
CA PHE A 69 6.13 11.44 1.73
C PHE A 69 5.57 10.40 2.72
N ASP A 70 5.66 9.12 2.43
CA ASP A 70 5.14 8.03 3.28
C ASP A 70 3.62 8.08 3.54
N ALA A 71 2.83 8.76 2.71
CA ALA A 71 1.38 8.81 2.86
C ALA A 71 0.76 7.40 2.92
N LYS A 72 1.36 6.41 2.23
CA LYS A 72 0.94 5.00 2.26
C LYS A 72 1.11 4.36 3.66
N ARG A 73 1.99 4.87 4.52
CA ARG A 73 2.13 4.45 5.92
C ARG A 73 1.06 5.03 6.86
N LEU A 74 0.36 6.07 6.40
CA LEU A 74 -0.72 6.73 7.15
C LEU A 74 -2.11 6.30 6.68
N ILE A 75 -2.24 5.99 5.39
CA ILE A 75 -3.53 5.76 4.73
C ILE A 75 -4.33 4.64 5.41
N GLY A 76 -5.57 4.94 5.76
CA GLY A 76 -6.48 3.99 6.37
C GLY A 76 -6.13 3.53 7.79
N ARG A 77 -5.12 4.10 8.46
CA ARG A 77 -4.75 3.74 9.83
C ARG A 77 -5.49 4.61 10.85
N PRO A 78 -5.85 4.06 12.04
CA PRO A 78 -6.35 4.85 13.15
C PRO A 78 -5.20 5.61 13.81
N TRP A 79 -5.49 6.76 14.45
CA TRP A 79 -4.49 7.52 15.21
C TRP A 79 -3.80 6.71 16.31
N SER A 80 -4.51 5.73 16.89
CA SER A 80 -3.98 4.85 17.94
C SER A 80 -2.93 3.83 17.47
N ASP A 81 -2.62 3.77 16.18
CA ASP A 81 -1.59 2.86 15.64
C ASP A 81 -0.19 3.30 16.13
N GLU A 82 0.50 2.41 16.84
CA GLU A 82 1.82 2.67 17.44
C GLU A 82 2.88 3.03 16.39
N ASN A 83 2.78 2.48 15.16
CA ASN A 83 3.70 2.78 14.07
C ASN A 83 3.64 4.26 13.68
N ILE A 84 2.44 4.89 13.69
CA ILE A 84 2.30 6.32 13.41
C ILE A 84 3.11 7.16 14.42
N HIS A 85 3.02 6.80 15.71
CA HIS A 85 3.73 7.53 16.76
C HIS A 85 5.26 7.32 16.70
N ALA A 86 5.71 6.17 16.21
CA ALA A 86 7.13 5.91 15.97
C ALA A 86 7.64 6.71 14.77
N ASP A 87 6.96 6.65 13.63
CA ASP A 87 7.35 7.31 12.39
C ASP A 87 7.26 8.84 12.47
N LYS A 88 6.27 9.39 13.21
CA LYS A 88 6.11 10.83 13.44
C LYS A 88 7.38 11.50 13.96
N LYS A 89 8.21 10.80 14.72
CA LYS A 89 9.49 11.32 15.22
C LYS A 89 10.50 11.55 14.09
N LEU A 90 10.40 10.78 13.01
CA LEU A 90 11.33 10.79 11.87
C LEU A 90 10.80 11.64 10.69
N TRP A 91 9.51 11.95 10.65
CA TRP A 91 8.97 12.82 9.60
C TRP A 91 9.26 14.30 9.86
N PRO A 92 9.69 15.05 8.82
CA PRO A 92 9.88 16.50 8.94
C PRO A 92 8.56 17.26 8.97
N PHE A 93 7.51 16.77 8.30
CA PHE A 93 6.17 17.36 8.28
C PHE A 93 5.38 17.04 9.56
N GLU A 94 4.35 17.80 9.80
CA GLU A 94 3.51 17.65 11.00
C GLU A 94 2.35 16.68 10.72
N VAL A 95 2.17 15.72 11.63
CA VAL A 95 1.02 14.80 11.63
C VAL A 95 0.22 15.07 12.90
N VAL A 96 -1.07 15.39 12.72
CA VAL A 96 -2.01 15.73 13.78
C VAL A 96 -3.14 14.72 13.83
N GLU A 97 -3.85 14.69 14.96
CA GLU A 97 -5.05 13.87 15.12
C GLU A 97 -6.30 14.69 14.76
N GLU A 98 -7.19 14.08 13.98
CA GLU A 98 -8.52 14.62 13.74
C GLU A 98 -9.53 13.46 13.63
N ASN A 99 -10.52 13.44 14.51
CA ASN A 99 -11.57 12.41 14.55
C ASN A 99 -11.04 10.97 14.59
N GLY A 100 -10.00 10.70 15.40
CA GLY A 100 -9.39 9.38 15.55
C GLY A 100 -8.54 8.94 14.36
N THR A 101 -8.25 9.84 13.42
CA THR A 101 -7.45 9.57 12.21
C THR A 101 -6.24 10.51 12.10
N PRO A 102 -5.11 10.04 11.53
CA PRO A 102 -3.97 10.89 11.25
C PRO A 102 -4.28 11.86 10.10
N ARG A 103 -3.85 13.10 10.27
CA ARG A 103 -3.92 14.15 9.26
C ARG A 103 -2.56 14.80 9.10
N ILE A 104 -2.30 15.34 7.93
CA ILE A 104 -1.03 15.95 7.57
C ILE A 104 -1.24 17.46 7.50
N GLN A 105 -0.54 18.19 8.37
CA GLN A 105 -0.61 19.65 8.39
C GLN A 105 0.60 20.25 7.68
N VAL A 106 0.37 21.11 6.71
CA VAL A 106 1.40 21.82 5.94
C VAL A 106 1.10 23.31 5.83
N LYS A 107 2.15 24.11 5.62
CA LYS A 107 2.03 25.54 5.37
C LYS A 107 2.07 25.77 3.85
N VAL A 108 0.90 25.87 3.22
CA VAL A 108 0.78 26.02 1.76
C VAL A 108 1.33 27.37 1.30
N SER A 109 1.09 28.45 2.08
CA SER A 109 1.66 29.78 1.83
C SER A 109 2.00 30.48 3.15
N ASN A 110 2.60 31.67 3.09
CA ASN A 110 2.95 32.44 4.29
C ASN A 110 1.76 32.76 5.20
N LYS A 111 0.54 32.78 4.66
CA LYS A 111 -0.69 33.13 5.38
C LYS A 111 -1.65 31.94 5.55
N ARG A 112 -1.37 30.77 4.95
CA ARG A 112 -2.34 29.67 4.88
C ARG A 112 -1.69 28.33 5.29
N ARG A 113 -2.27 27.72 6.32
CA ARG A 113 -2.01 26.31 6.69
C ARG A 113 -3.20 25.49 6.22
N GLU A 114 -2.92 24.28 5.77
CA GLU A 114 -3.93 23.30 5.35
C GLU A 114 -3.68 21.97 6.04
N ILE A 115 -4.77 21.26 6.26
CA ILE A 115 -4.76 19.90 6.80
C ILE A 115 -5.26 18.97 5.69
N PHE A 116 -4.49 17.94 5.40
CA PHE A 116 -4.78 16.93 4.38
C PHE A 116 -4.96 15.56 4.99
N ALA A 117 -5.91 14.79 4.46
CA ALA A 117 -5.95 13.36 4.69
C ALA A 117 -4.81 12.66 3.92
N PRO A 118 -4.32 11.52 4.39
CA PRO A 118 -3.36 10.70 3.63
C PRO A 118 -3.89 10.33 2.23
N GLU A 119 -5.21 10.18 2.10
CA GLU A 119 -5.92 9.93 0.85
C GLU A 119 -5.78 11.09 -0.14
N GLU A 120 -5.82 12.33 0.33
CA GLU A 120 -5.64 13.52 -0.51
C GLU A 120 -4.20 13.63 -1.04
N ILE A 121 -3.21 13.33 -0.21
CA ILE A 121 -1.79 13.30 -0.62
C ILE A 121 -1.56 12.18 -1.65
N SER A 122 -2.10 10.99 -1.39
CA SER A 122 -2.04 9.86 -2.33
C SER A 122 -2.75 10.18 -3.65
N ALA A 123 -3.88 10.91 -3.59
CA ALA A 123 -4.60 11.35 -4.77
C ALA A 123 -3.81 12.34 -5.64
N MET A 124 -2.98 13.20 -5.04
CA MET A 124 -2.09 14.08 -5.79
C MET A 124 -1.07 13.28 -6.61
N VAL A 125 -0.49 12.23 -6.01
CA VAL A 125 0.42 11.31 -6.73
C VAL A 125 -0.33 10.56 -7.84
N LEU A 126 -1.53 10.03 -7.55
CA LEU A 126 -2.34 9.32 -8.55
C LEU A 126 -2.76 10.23 -9.70
N LYS A 127 -3.02 11.52 -9.44
CA LYS A 127 -3.35 12.51 -10.46
C LYS A 127 -2.18 12.81 -11.38
N ASP A 128 -0.97 12.87 -10.85
CA ASP A 128 0.27 13.03 -11.61
C ASP A 128 0.52 11.82 -12.52
N LEU A 129 0.38 10.60 -11.99
CA LEU A 129 0.49 9.36 -12.78
C LEU A 129 -0.61 9.26 -13.85
N LYS A 130 -1.82 9.73 -13.55
CA LYS A 130 -2.91 9.85 -14.53
C LYS A 130 -2.50 10.78 -15.67
N LYS A 131 -1.96 11.96 -15.34
CA LYS A 131 -1.46 12.93 -16.33
C LYS A 131 -0.36 12.30 -17.18
N THR A 132 0.64 11.67 -16.57
CA THR A 132 1.68 10.92 -17.28
C THR A 132 1.09 9.94 -18.30
N ALA A 133 0.05 9.20 -17.89
CA ALA A 133 -0.61 8.26 -18.79
C ALA A 133 -1.41 8.96 -19.91
N GLU A 134 -2.11 10.05 -19.61
CA GLU A 134 -2.86 10.84 -20.60
C GLU A 134 -1.93 11.45 -21.64
N ASP A 135 -0.80 12.01 -21.23
CA ASP A 135 0.22 12.60 -22.11
C ASP A 135 0.86 11.54 -23.01
N ALA A 136 1.25 10.38 -22.45
CA ALA A 136 1.82 9.28 -23.24
C ALA A 136 0.82 8.62 -24.21
N LEU A 137 -0.47 8.59 -23.83
CA LEU A 137 -1.51 7.89 -24.61
C LEU A 137 -2.24 8.80 -25.58
N GLY A 138 -2.14 10.12 -25.44
CA GLY A 138 -2.87 11.12 -26.23
C GLY A 138 -4.40 11.02 -26.04
N GLN A 139 -4.88 10.49 -24.92
CA GLN A 139 -6.31 10.31 -24.63
C GLN A 139 -6.59 10.33 -23.12
N THR A 140 -7.82 10.64 -22.76
CA THR A 140 -8.24 10.69 -21.35
C THR A 140 -8.17 9.30 -20.71
N VAL A 141 -7.63 9.24 -19.48
CA VAL A 141 -7.59 8.06 -18.63
C VAL A 141 -8.64 8.21 -17.55
N THR A 142 -9.63 7.33 -17.54
CA THR A 142 -10.76 7.38 -16.60
C THR A 142 -10.80 6.21 -15.63
N LYS A 143 -10.15 5.09 -15.96
CA LYS A 143 -10.19 3.84 -15.20
C LYS A 143 -8.82 3.38 -14.77
N ALA A 144 -8.73 2.82 -13.56
CA ALA A 144 -7.48 2.27 -13.06
C ALA A 144 -7.70 0.99 -12.24
N VAL A 145 -6.70 0.10 -12.28
CA VAL A 145 -6.43 -0.88 -11.24
C VAL A 145 -5.26 -0.35 -10.42
N ILE A 146 -5.44 -0.23 -9.10
CA ILE A 146 -4.40 0.24 -8.17
C ILE A 146 -3.91 -0.94 -7.34
N THR A 147 -2.60 -1.04 -7.14
CA THR A 147 -2.02 -2.09 -6.31
C THR A 147 -2.06 -1.73 -4.84
N VAL A 148 -2.14 -2.75 -4.01
CA VAL A 148 -2.07 -2.63 -2.55
C VAL A 148 -1.22 -3.77 -1.98
N PRO A 149 -0.52 -3.58 -0.87
CA PRO A 149 0.12 -4.66 -0.15
C PRO A 149 -0.87 -5.79 0.13
N ALA A 150 -0.40 -7.04 0.07
CA ALA A 150 -1.26 -8.19 0.29
C ALA A 150 -1.90 -8.17 1.68
N TYR A 151 -1.21 -7.60 2.67
CA TYR A 151 -1.64 -7.54 4.06
C TYR A 151 -2.41 -6.27 4.44
N PHE A 152 -2.78 -5.43 3.44
CA PHE A 152 -3.68 -4.31 3.70
C PHE A 152 -5.04 -4.81 4.18
N ASN A 153 -5.49 -4.26 5.30
CA ASN A 153 -6.84 -4.49 5.80
C ASN A 153 -7.88 -3.73 4.95
N GLU A 154 -9.16 -4.00 5.19
CA GLU A 154 -10.24 -3.40 4.40
C GLU A 154 -10.25 -1.87 4.47
N ARG A 155 -9.95 -1.27 5.63
CA ARG A 155 -9.87 0.19 5.79
C ARG A 155 -8.80 0.80 4.88
N GLN A 156 -7.62 0.21 4.82
CA GLN A 156 -6.52 0.68 3.98
C GLN A 156 -6.84 0.53 2.48
N ARG A 157 -7.53 -0.56 2.10
CA ARG A 157 -8.01 -0.77 0.72
C ARG A 157 -9.03 0.29 0.32
N GLN A 158 -10.01 0.55 1.18
CA GLN A 158 -11.02 1.58 0.92
C GLN A 158 -10.43 2.99 0.85
N ALA A 159 -9.50 3.33 1.73
CA ALA A 159 -8.78 4.60 1.70
C ALA A 159 -7.97 4.76 0.39
N THR A 160 -7.33 3.69 -0.09
CA THR A 160 -6.65 3.69 -1.39
C THR A 160 -7.63 3.91 -2.54
N LYS A 161 -8.81 3.28 -2.50
CA LYS A 161 -9.85 3.47 -3.51
C LYS A 161 -10.40 4.90 -3.49
N ALA A 162 -10.60 5.48 -2.30
CA ALA A 162 -11.01 6.89 -2.14
C ALA A 162 -9.97 7.84 -2.76
N ALA A 163 -8.67 7.59 -2.54
CA ALA A 163 -7.60 8.36 -3.18
C ALA A 163 -7.70 8.33 -4.71
N GLY A 164 -8.02 7.16 -5.30
CA GLY A 164 -8.28 7.03 -6.74
C GLY A 164 -9.47 7.90 -7.20
N ALA A 165 -10.58 7.86 -6.46
CA ALA A 165 -11.76 8.67 -6.77
C ALA A 165 -11.47 10.18 -6.68
N ILE A 166 -10.73 10.62 -5.65
CA ILE A 166 -10.28 12.02 -5.48
C ILE A 166 -9.39 12.46 -6.67
N ALA A 167 -8.55 11.55 -7.19
CA ALA A 167 -7.73 11.78 -8.37
C ALA A 167 -8.54 11.80 -9.70
N GLY A 168 -9.85 11.54 -9.65
CA GLY A 168 -10.72 11.46 -10.82
C GLY A 168 -10.54 10.18 -11.63
N LEU A 169 -10.23 9.06 -10.94
CA LEU A 169 -10.14 7.72 -11.49
C LEU A 169 -11.28 6.84 -10.98
N GLU A 170 -11.97 6.15 -11.86
CA GLU A 170 -12.80 5.01 -11.51
C GLU A 170 -11.87 3.83 -11.19
N VAL A 171 -11.74 3.47 -9.93
CA VAL A 171 -10.95 2.29 -9.52
C VAL A 171 -11.79 1.04 -9.80
N VAL A 172 -11.58 0.44 -10.97
CA VAL A 172 -12.32 -0.75 -11.44
C VAL A 172 -11.89 -2.03 -10.73
N GLY A 173 -10.78 -1.99 -10.01
CA GLY A 173 -10.32 -3.10 -9.19
C GLY A 173 -9.07 -2.73 -8.41
N MET A 174 -8.77 -3.53 -7.39
CA MET A 174 -7.48 -3.53 -6.69
C MET A 174 -6.84 -4.90 -6.82
N ILE A 175 -5.52 -4.94 -6.84
CA ILE A 175 -4.76 -6.19 -6.90
C ILE A 175 -3.62 -6.14 -5.89
N ASN A 176 -3.34 -7.27 -5.25
CA ASN A 176 -2.21 -7.37 -4.33
C ASN A 176 -0.88 -7.26 -5.08
N GLU A 177 0.07 -6.50 -4.54
CA GLU A 177 1.39 -6.25 -5.13
C GLU A 177 2.10 -7.53 -5.55
N PRO A 178 2.26 -8.57 -4.69
CA PRO A 178 2.90 -9.81 -5.11
C PRO A 178 2.10 -10.58 -6.16
N THR A 179 0.78 -10.47 -6.18
CA THR A 179 -0.08 -11.08 -7.21
C THR A 179 0.16 -10.40 -8.57
N ALA A 180 0.23 -9.09 -8.60
CA ALA A 180 0.53 -8.32 -9.80
C ALA A 180 1.94 -8.65 -10.33
N ALA A 181 2.93 -8.71 -9.46
CA ALA A 181 4.29 -9.11 -9.82
C ALA A 181 4.36 -10.53 -10.42
N ALA A 182 3.60 -11.47 -9.86
CA ALA A 182 3.52 -12.84 -10.40
C ALA A 182 2.86 -12.90 -11.79
N ILE A 183 1.87 -12.06 -12.07
CA ILE A 183 1.28 -11.95 -13.41
C ILE A 183 2.34 -11.47 -14.40
N ALA A 184 3.05 -10.40 -14.08
CA ALA A 184 4.13 -9.89 -14.94
C ALA A 184 5.20 -10.96 -15.19
N TYR A 185 5.63 -11.65 -14.14
CA TYR A 185 6.59 -12.76 -14.21
C TYR A 185 6.10 -13.92 -15.09
N GLY A 186 4.86 -14.35 -14.91
CA GLY A 186 4.28 -15.46 -15.68
C GLY A 186 4.16 -15.14 -17.18
N LEU A 187 3.85 -13.88 -17.51
CA LEU A 187 3.77 -13.42 -18.90
C LEU A 187 5.16 -13.38 -19.58
N ASP A 188 6.19 -12.97 -18.84
CA ASP A 188 7.57 -12.93 -19.36
C ASP A 188 8.11 -14.36 -19.61
N ASN A 189 7.79 -15.31 -18.75
CA ASN A 189 8.28 -16.67 -18.84
C ASN A 189 7.61 -17.56 -19.91
N GLY A 190 6.38 -17.25 -20.34
CA GLY A 190 5.64 -17.92 -21.42
C GLY A 190 5.47 -19.45 -21.30
N SER A 191 5.78 -20.04 -20.14
CA SER A 191 5.75 -21.48 -19.91
C SER A 191 4.34 -22.01 -19.63
N SER A 192 3.91 -23.05 -20.33
CA SER A 192 2.66 -23.76 -20.05
C SER A 192 2.79 -24.79 -18.91
N ALA A 193 4.01 -25.10 -18.47
CA ALA A 193 4.26 -26.05 -17.38
C ALA A 193 3.76 -25.46 -16.05
N LYS A 194 3.20 -26.32 -15.21
CA LYS A 194 2.83 -25.95 -13.84
C LYS A 194 4.07 -25.63 -13.02
N LYS A 195 4.10 -24.44 -12.41
CA LYS A 195 5.17 -24.00 -11.52
C LYS A 195 4.61 -23.46 -10.22
N THR A 196 5.26 -23.79 -9.13
CA THR A 196 5.02 -23.17 -7.81
C THR A 196 6.06 -22.08 -7.60
N VAL A 197 5.60 -20.83 -7.56
CA VAL A 197 6.45 -19.64 -7.51
C VAL A 197 6.30 -18.98 -6.13
N PHE A 198 7.42 -18.59 -5.55
CA PHE A 198 7.48 -17.80 -4.33
C PHE A 198 7.84 -16.37 -4.70
N ILE A 199 6.91 -15.44 -4.48
CA ILE A 199 7.13 -14.01 -4.70
C ILE A 199 7.56 -13.39 -3.38
N TYR A 200 8.69 -12.68 -3.41
CA TYR A 200 9.24 -11.95 -2.28
C TYR A 200 9.37 -10.48 -2.67
N ASP A 201 8.46 -9.68 -2.17
CA ASP A 201 8.39 -8.25 -2.47
C ASP A 201 8.82 -7.45 -1.23
N LEU A 202 10.01 -6.85 -1.30
CA LEU A 202 10.53 -5.94 -0.27
C LEU A 202 10.71 -4.56 -0.88
N GLY A 203 9.69 -3.74 -0.66
CA GLY A 203 9.60 -2.37 -1.17
C GLY A 203 10.30 -1.34 -0.28
N GLY A 204 9.87 -0.09 -0.41
CA GLY A 204 10.34 1.03 0.43
C GLY A 204 9.73 1.04 1.82
N GLY A 205 8.47 0.66 1.97
CA GLY A 205 7.74 0.76 3.24
C GLY A 205 7.00 -0.49 3.67
N THR A 206 6.82 -1.46 2.76
CA THR A 206 6.08 -2.69 2.98
C THR A 206 6.89 -3.90 2.56
N PHE A 207 6.58 -5.03 3.17
CA PHE A 207 7.13 -6.33 2.85
C PHE A 207 5.97 -7.31 2.63
N ASP A 208 5.92 -7.93 1.46
CA ASP A 208 4.90 -8.90 1.09
C ASP A 208 5.53 -10.17 0.52
N VAL A 209 4.95 -11.31 0.86
CA VAL A 209 5.31 -12.61 0.31
C VAL A 209 4.07 -13.37 -0.12
N SER A 210 4.17 -14.08 -1.24
CA SER A 210 3.08 -14.94 -1.71
C SER A 210 3.61 -16.22 -2.32
N VAL A 211 2.90 -17.30 -2.06
CA VAL A 211 3.09 -18.59 -2.74
C VAL A 211 2.00 -18.71 -3.79
N MET A 212 2.39 -18.92 -5.03
CA MET A 212 1.47 -19.02 -6.16
C MET A 212 1.74 -20.25 -7.00
N VAL A 213 0.68 -20.80 -7.58
CA VAL A 213 0.77 -21.81 -8.65
C VAL A 213 0.39 -21.15 -9.96
N ILE A 214 1.30 -21.19 -10.92
CA ILE A 214 1.12 -20.66 -12.26
C ILE A 214 1.10 -21.83 -13.24
N GLN A 215 0.09 -21.89 -14.11
CA GLN A 215 -0.01 -22.92 -15.15
C GLN A 215 -0.63 -22.29 -16.42
N GLY A 216 0.21 -22.01 -17.41
CA GLY A 216 -0.21 -21.24 -18.59
C GLY A 216 -0.81 -19.90 -18.18
N SER A 217 -2.09 -19.66 -18.49
CA SER A 217 -2.83 -18.45 -18.11
C SER A 217 -3.48 -18.50 -16.72
N GLU A 218 -3.41 -19.61 -16.01
CA GLU A 218 -4.02 -19.72 -14.68
C GLU A 218 -3.02 -19.32 -13.59
N PHE A 219 -3.41 -18.33 -12.78
CA PHE A 219 -2.67 -17.82 -11.64
C PHE A 219 -3.49 -18.06 -10.38
N ARG A 220 -2.99 -18.93 -9.49
CA ARG A 220 -3.67 -19.25 -8.24
C ARG A 220 -2.79 -18.93 -7.04
N VAL A 221 -3.23 -17.98 -6.22
CA VAL A 221 -2.62 -17.71 -4.92
C VAL A 221 -2.91 -18.89 -3.98
N VAL A 222 -1.91 -19.38 -3.29
CA VAL A 222 -2.01 -20.47 -2.30
C VAL A 222 -1.98 -19.91 -0.89
N ALA A 223 -1.03 -19.02 -0.62
CA ALA A 223 -0.91 -18.31 0.65
C ALA A 223 -0.25 -16.96 0.41
N SER A 224 -0.61 -15.99 1.24
CA SER A 224 -0.05 -14.67 1.22
C SER A 224 0.12 -14.13 2.64
N GLY A 225 1.11 -13.26 2.84
CA GLY A 225 1.36 -12.61 4.11
C GLY A 225 2.39 -11.52 3.97
N GLY A 226 2.64 -10.77 5.06
CA GLY A 226 3.59 -9.67 4.99
C GLY A 226 3.57 -8.79 6.23
N ASP A 227 4.21 -7.64 6.09
CA ASP A 227 4.23 -6.58 7.09
C ASP A 227 4.06 -5.23 6.40
N THR A 228 3.03 -4.49 6.78
CA THR A 228 2.71 -3.17 6.22
C THR A 228 3.60 -2.06 6.79
N HIS A 229 4.59 -2.41 7.63
CA HIS A 229 5.55 -1.49 8.23
C HIS A 229 6.95 -2.12 8.31
N LEU A 230 7.44 -2.63 7.16
CA LEU A 230 8.80 -3.17 7.01
C LEU A 230 9.28 -2.94 5.57
N GLY A 231 10.34 -2.16 5.40
CA GLY A 231 10.88 -1.89 4.07
C GLY A 231 12.19 -1.09 4.09
N GLY A 232 12.57 -0.59 2.94
CA GLY A 232 13.82 0.16 2.74
C GLY A 232 14.00 1.36 3.66
N GLN A 233 12.89 2.03 4.00
CA GLN A 233 12.88 3.19 4.88
C GLN A 233 13.19 2.84 6.34
N ASP A 234 12.87 1.62 6.77
CA ASP A 234 13.23 1.17 8.13
C ASP A 234 14.74 0.94 8.23
N PHE A 235 15.37 0.47 7.15
CA PHE A 235 16.83 0.42 7.06
C PHE A 235 17.45 1.82 7.05
N ASP A 236 16.85 2.80 6.34
CA ASP A 236 17.28 4.19 6.35
C ASP A 236 17.15 4.81 7.74
N ALA A 237 16.07 4.52 8.46
CA ALA A 237 15.84 5.00 9.82
C ALA A 237 16.92 4.49 10.81
N ARG A 238 17.39 3.23 10.64
CA ARG A 238 18.51 2.71 11.45
C ARG A 238 19.81 3.50 11.20
N LEU A 239 20.14 3.76 9.93
CA LEU A 239 21.32 4.58 9.58
C LEU A 239 21.17 6.02 10.08
N LEU A 240 20.00 6.63 9.92
CA LEU A 240 19.71 7.97 10.40
C LEU A 240 19.89 8.08 11.91
N ASN A 241 19.31 7.15 12.67
CA ASN A 241 19.46 7.13 14.13
C ASN A 241 20.93 6.96 14.56
N HIS A 242 21.68 6.12 13.87
CA HIS A 242 23.13 6.01 14.09
C HIS A 242 23.86 7.34 13.85
N CYS A 243 23.59 8.02 12.74
CA CYS A 243 24.18 9.31 12.42
C CYS A 243 23.81 10.39 13.44
N LEU A 244 22.57 10.45 13.89
CA LEU A 244 22.13 11.39 14.94
C LEU A 244 22.86 11.17 16.25
N GLN A 245 23.06 9.92 16.66
CA GLN A 245 23.83 9.56 17.85
C GLN A 245 25.33 9.91 17.69
N ASP A 246 25.91 9.64 16.53
CA ASP A 246 27.32 9.96 16.22
C ASP A 246 27.56 11.48 16.25
N ILE A 247 26.66 12.28 15.68
CA ILE A 247 26.73 13.75 15.71
C ILE A 247 26.62 14.25 17.16
N LYS A 248 25.67 13.71 17.93
CA LYS A 248 25.51 14.08 19.34
C LYS A 248 26.74 13.73 20.15
N ALA A 249 27.35 12.57 19.94
CA ALA A 249 28.59 12.15 20.64
C ALA A 249 29.81 13.00 20.25
N LYS A 250 29.99 13.32 18.97
CA LYS A 250 31.16 14.05 18.46
C LYS A 250 31.10 15.57 18.67
N ARG A 251 29.91 16.15 18.67
CA ARG A 251 29.69 17.61 18.67
C ARG A 251 28.78 18.11 19.79
N GLY A 252 28.17 17.24 20.57
CA GLY A 252 27.15 17.62 21.56
C GLY A 252 25.86 18.16 20.95
N LEU A 253 25.68 18.06 19.62
CA LEU A 253 24.54 18.64 18.89
C LEU A 253 23.38 17.66 18.84
N ASP A 254 22.27 17.99 19.48
CA ASP A 254 21.04 17.21 19.44
C ASP A 254 20.12 17.68 18.31
N LEU A 255 19.99 16.87 17.26
CA LEU A 255 19.23 17.19 16.06
C LEU A 255 17.83 16.57 16.02
N GLN A 256 17.35 15.90 17.09
CA GLN A 256 16.06 15.19 17.07
C GLN A 256 14.87 16.08 16.71
N ASN A 257 14.94 17.39 16.99
CA ASN A 257 13.89 18.36 16.67
C ASN A 257 14.24 19.24 15.46
N ASP A 258 15.40 19.07 14.85
CA ASP A 258 15.80 19.84 13.66
C ASP A 258 15.36 19.13 12.38
N LYS A 259 14.12 19.43 11.95
CA LYS A 259 13.46 18.82 10.79
C LYS A 259 14.24 18.98 9.48
N GLN A 260 15.00 20.09 9.33
CA GLN A 260 15.81 20.32 8.13
C GLN A 260 17.03 19.38 8.13
N SER A 261 17.77 19.33 9.23
CA SER A 261 18.93 18.45 9.36
C SER A 261 18.55 16.97 9.28
N ILE A 262 17.41 16.57 9.88
CA ILE A 262 16.87 15.19 9.72
C ILE A 262 16.65 14.84 8.25
N ARG A 263 16.04 15.74 7.46
CA ARG A 263 15.81 15.51 6.03
C ARG A 263 17.12 15.37 5.25
N GLU A 264 18.09 16.25 5.51
CA GLU A 264 19.41 16.24 4.85
C GLU A 264 20.15 14.93 5.14
N LEU A 265 20.17 14.51 6.40
CA LEU A 265 20.76 13.24 6.82
C LEU A 265 20.03 12.03 6.25
N ARG A 266 18.68 12.04 6.24
CA ARG A 266 17.87 10.94 5.69
C ARG A 266 18.18 10.69 4.21
N LYS A 267 18.27 11.75 3.40
CA LYS A 267 18.68 11.67 2.00
C LYS A 267 20.08 11.06 1.83
N ALA A 268 21.02 11.49 2.66
CA ALA A 268 22.37 10.96 2.66
C ALA A 268 22.44 9.48 3.07
N CYS A 269 21.64 9.07 4.07
CA CYS A 269 21.52 7.69 4.52
C CYS A 269 20.93 6.77 3.44
N GLU A 270 19.84 7.19 2.79
CA GLU A 270 19.25 6.44 1.65
C GLU A 270 20.27 6.25 0.52
N PHE A 271 20.97 7.31 0.16
CA PHE A 271 22.00 7.25 -0.88
C PHE A 271 23.14 6.29 -0.49
N ALA A 272 23.60 6.34 0.75
CA ALA A 272 24.63 5.42 1.27
C ALA A 272 24.11 3.97 1.27
N LYS A 273 22.88 3.70 1.76
CA LYS A 273 22.24 2.39 1.72
C LYS A 273 22.23 1.81 0.29
N ARG A 274 21.82 2.61 -0.70
CA ARG A 274 21.78 2.18 -2.12
C ARG A 274 23.18 1.82 -2.61
N LYS A 275 24.22 2.61 -2.30
CA LYS A 275 25.62 2.32 -2.63
C LYS A 275 26.12 1.04 -1.98
N LEU A 276 25.73 0.75 -0.73
CA LEU A 276 26.10 -0.48 -0.02
C LEU A 276 25.54 -1.75 -0.67
N SER A 277 24.58 -1.66 -1.60
CA SER A 277 24.15 -2.81 -2.39
C SER A 277 25.21 -3.28 -3.40
N SER A 278 26.05 -2.39 -3.90
CA SER A 278 27.13 -2.69 -4.86
C SER A 278 28.54 -2.57 -4.25
N LEU A 279 28.76 -1.63 -3.32
CA LEU A 279 30.06 -1.37 -2.71
C LEU A 279 30.16 -2.01 -1.30
N SER A 280 31.38 -2.34 -0.86
CA SER A 280 31.63 -2.85 0.49
C SER A 280 31.56 -1.75 1.57
N GLU A 281 31.69 -0.48 1.17
CA GLU A 281 31.57 0.68 2.03
C GLU A 281 30.98 1.87 1.29
N ALA A 282 30.36 2.80 2.01
CA ALA A 282 29.82 4.06 1.50
C ALA A 282 29.95 5.16 2.56
N SER A 283 30.04 6.42 2.13
CA SER A 283 30.01 7.56 3.04
C SER A 283 28.59 8.11 3.13
N VAL A 284 28.14 8.40 4.36
CA VAL A 284 27.01 9.29 4.62
C VAL A 284 27.56 10.70 4.69
N THR A 285 27.28 11.51 3.67
CA THR A 285 27.77 12.89 3.57
C THR A 285 26.57 13.82 3.48
N ALA A 286 26.42 14.73 4.43
CA ALA A 286 25.36 15.73 4.47
C ALA A 286 25.91 17.10 4.87
N PHE A 287 25.42 18.16 4.24
CA PHE A 287 25.64 19.52 4.70
C PHE A 287 24.43 19.96 5.52
N LEU A 288 24.65 20.17 6.81
CA LEU A 288 23.59 20.59 7.74
C LEU A 288 23.43 22.10 7.66
N THR A 289 22.55 22.54 6.76
CA THR A 289 22.40 23.93 6.33
C THR A 289 22.15 24.89 7.51
N ARG A 290 21.37 24.48 8.51
CA ARG A 290 21.08 25.30 9.70
C ARG A 290 22.27 25.50 10.63
N HIS A 291 23.26 24.62 10.54
CA HIS A 291 24.44 24.60 11.41
C HIS A 291 25.70 25.00 10.67
N ASP A 292 25.58 25.33 9.37
CA ASP A 292 26.71 25.64 8.49
C ASP A 292 27.84 24.62 8.61
N TRP A 293 27.50 23.34 8.63
CA TRP A 293 28.45 22.27 8.91
C TRP A 293 28.27 21.04 8.04
N GLY A 294 29.40 20.54 7.53
CA GLY A 294 29.46 19.28 6.78
C GLY A 294 29.63 18.07 7.71
N TYR A 295 28.69 17.15 7.69
CA TYR A 295 28.81 15.84 8.32
C TYR A 295 29.30 14.81 7.32
N ASN A 296 30.27 13.99 7.73
CA ASN A 296 30.74 12.86 6.93
C ASN A 296 31.10 11.70 7.87
N THR A 297 30.57 10.52 7.58
CA THR A 297 30.94 9.27 8.25
C THR A 297 30.97 8.13 7.25
N ARG A 298 31.88 7.17 7.45
CA ARG A 298 32.02 5.98 6.61
C ARG A 298 31.25 4.83 7.24
N ILE A 299 30.42 4.16 6.44
CA ILE A 299 29.63 2.99 6.81
C ILE A 299 30.08 1.81 5.96
N THR A 300 30.47 0.70 6.61
CA THR A 300 30.75 -0.55 5.90
C THR A 300 29.45 -1.34 5.70
N ARG A 301 29.40 -2.18 4.66
CA ARG A 301 28.27 -3.09 4.43
C ARG A 301 28.06 -4.03 5.62
N ALA A 302 29.13 -4.54 6.24
CA ALA A 302 29.04 -5.40 7.42
C ALA A 302 28.35 -4.67 8.57
N PHE A 303 28.80 -3.46 8.92
CA PHE A 303 28.18 -2.64 9.95
C PHE A 303 26.68 -2.35 9.67
N PHE A 304 26.35 -2.00 8.42
CA PHE A 304 24.95 -1.80 8.02
C PHE A 304 24.11 -3.06 8.21
N GLN A 305 24.66 -4.23 7.85
CA GLN A 305 23.98 -5.50 8.02
C GLN A 305 23.76 -5.86 9.49
N ASP A 306 24.72 -5.59 10.34
CA ASP A 306 24.61 -5.81 11.79
C ASP A 306 23.58 -4.84 12.42
N LEU A 307 23.60 -3.57 12.02
CA LEU A 307 22.66 -2.54 12.47
C LEU A 307 21.20 -2.87 12.14
N CYS A 308 20.97 -3.61 11.07
CA CYS A 308 19.65 -3.99 10.56
C CYS A 308 19.34 -5.49 10.71
N ALA A 309 20.12 -6.22 11.51
CA ALA A 309 20.04 -7.70 11.58
C ALA A 309 18.65 -8.20 11.96
N ASP A 310 18.00 -7.56 12.92
CA ASP A 310 16.65 -7.89 13.37
C ASP A 310 15.59 -7.69 12.25
N LEU A 311 15.70 -6.63 11.45
CA LEU A 311 14.81 -6.36 10.32
C LEU A 311 14.98 -7.43 9.23
N PHE A 312 16.21 -7.81 8.90
CA PHE A 312 16.46 -8.90 7.96
C PHE A 312 15.92 -10.23 8.47
N GLN A 313 16.12 -10.54 9.75
CA GLN A 313 15.59 -11.77 10.34
C GLN A 313 14.05 -11.81 10.32
N LYS A 314 13.41 -10.67 10.57
CA LYS A 314 11.93 -10.55 10.51
C LYS A 314 11.39 -10.93 9.13
N THR A 315 12.08 -10.56 8.03
CA THR A 315 11.64 -10.96 6.69
C THR A 315 11.68 -12.48 6.49
N ILE A 316 12.67 -13.17 7.06
CA ILE A 316 12.79 -14.63 6.96
C ILE A 316 11.73 -15.35 7.81
N ILE A 317 11.44 -14.83 9.01
CA ILE A 317 10.37 -15.36 9.87
C ILE A 317 9.02 -15.31 9.14
N LEU A 318 8.70 -14.17 8.52
CA LEU A 318 7.46 -14.00 7.74
C LEU A 318 7.44 -14.91 6.50
N THR A 319 8.58 -15.07 5.82
CA THR A 319 8.75 -16.03 4.71
C THR A 319 8.43 -17.45 5.15
N GLU A 320 8.94 -17.89 6.30
CA GLU A 320 8.68 -19.20 6.86
C GLU A 320 7.20 -19.41 7.23
N GLN A 321 6.57 -18.39 7.84
CA GLN A 321 5.13 -18.41 8.18
C GLN A 321 4.26 -18.59 6.94
N VAL A 322 4.49 -17.82 5.87
CA VAL A 322 3.69 -17.90 4.63
C VAL A 322 3.91 -19.25 3.94
N LEU A 323 5.13 -19.78 3.96
CA LEU A 323 5.40 -21.11 3.42
C LEU A 323 4.66 -22.19 4.23
N ALA A 324 4.64 -22.10 5.55
CA ALA A 324 3.88 -23.02 6.42
C ALA A 324 2.36 -22.90 6.16
N ASP A 325 1.83 -21.69 6.02
CA ASP A 325 0.42 -21.44 5.67
C ASP A 325 0.04 -22.06 4.32
N SER A 326 0.96 -22.10 3.36
CA SER A 326 0.77 -22.74 2.06
C SER A 326 0.71 -24.28 2.15
N LYS A 327 1.12 -24.87 3.26
CA LYS A 327 1.30 -26.32 3.48
C LYS A 327 2.30 -26.98 2.52
N LEU A 328 3.19 -26.21 1.93
CA LEU A 328 4.22 -26.69 1.02
C LEU A 328 5.59 -26.74 1.71
N GLN A 329 6.42 -27.68 1.30
CA GLN A 329 7.81 -27.75 1.72
C GLN A 329 8.67 -26.81 0.87
N ARG A 330 9.82 -26.34 1.39
CA ARG A 330 10.78 -25.48 0.67
C ARG A 330 11.18 -26.07 -0.70
N GLY A 331 11.33 -27.39 -0.76
CA GLY A 331 11.66 -28.11 -1.99
C GLY A 331 10.59 -28.06 -3.07
N ALA A 332 9.31 -27.86 -2.70
CA ALA A 332 8.20 -27.77 -3.63
C ALA A 332 8.07 -26.40 -4.32
N ILE A 333 8.84 -25.41 -3.90
CA ILE A 333 8.94 -24.13 -4.59
C ILE A 333 9.86 -24.29 -5.79
N ASP A 334 9.36 -24.11 -7.00
CA ASP A 334 10.16 -24.22 -8.22
C ASP A 334 11.04 -23.00 -8.42
N GLU A 335 10.51 -21.81 -8.18
CA GLU A 335 11.20 -20.54 -8.44
C GLU A 335 10.92 -19.51 -7.35
N VAL A 336 11.93 -18.67 -7.05
CA VAL A 336 11.86 -17.55 -6.12
C VAL A 336 12.07 -16.26 -6.90
N VAL A 337 11.04 -15.41 -6.94
CA VAL A 337 11.03 -14.16 -7.70
C VAL A 337 11.17 -12.98 -6.72
N LEU A 338 12.13 -12.12 -6.97
CA LEU A 338 12.41 -10.93 -6.18
C LEU A 338 11.78 -9.68 -6.81
N VAL A 339 11.04 -8.95 -6.00
CA VAL A 339 10.34 -7.71 -6.32
C VAL A 339 10.68 -6.64 -5.30
N GLY A 340 10.56 -5.37 -5.69
CA GLY A 340 10.88 -4.23 -4.83
C GLY A 340 12.37 -3.92 -4.74
N GLY A 341 12.70 -2.63 -4.71
CA GLY A 341 14.08 -2.12 -4.76
C GLY A 341 14.98 -2.60 -3.62
N SER A 342 14.40 -2.89 -2.43
CA SER A 342 15.18 -3.35 -1.26
C SER A 342 15.67 -4.80 -1.39
N THR A 343 15.14 -5.59 -2.33
CA THR A 343 15.67 -6.92 -2.65
C THR A 343 17.06 -6.89 -3.31
N ARG A 344 17.55 -5.71 -3.71
CA ARG A 344 18.92 -5.52 -4.19
C ARG A 344 19.97 -5.60 -3.07
N ILE A 345 19.56 -5.52 -1.80
CA ILE A 345 20.46 -5.61 -0.64
C ILE A 345 21.07 -7.02 -0.57
N PRO A 346 22.43 -7.16 -0.59
CA PRO A 346 23.08 -8.48 -0.65
C PRO A 346 22.71 -9.41 0.50
N LYS A 347 22.47 -8.88 1.70
CA LYS A 347 22.07 -9.69 2.86
C LYS A 347 20.71 -10.36 2.67
N VAL A 348 19.74 -9.66 2.07
CA VAL A 348 18.41 -10.21 1.73
C VAL A 348 18.58 -11.41 0.79
N ARG A 349 19.35 -11.25 -0.27
CA ARG A 349 19.61 -12.31 -1.25
C ARG A 349 20.31 -13.50 -0.63
N ALA A 350 21.33 -13.26 0.21
CA ALA A 350 22.08 -14.33 0.89
C ALA A 350 21.16 -15.14 1.83
N LEU A 351 20.32 -14.45 2.60
CA LEU A 351 19.39 -15.13 3.52
C LEU A 351 18.35 -15.95 2.77
N LEU A 352 17.78 -15.44 1.68
CA LEU A 352 16.82 -16.17 0.86
C LEU A 352 17.46 -17.36 0.15
N ALA A 353 18.64 -17.21 -0.43
CA ALA A 353 19.37 -18.31 -1.05
C ALA A 353 19.64 -19.41 -0.03
N ALA A 354 20.08 -19.08 1.18
CA ALA A 354 20.27 -20.04 2.26
C ALA A 354 18.95 -20.70 2.69
N PHE A 355 17.88 -19.92 2.83
CA PHE A 355 16.56 -20.42 3.21
C PHE A 355 16.01 -21.45 2.20
N PHE A 356 16.18 -21.20 0.90
CA PHE A 356 15.73 -22.09 -0.17
C PHE A 356 16.80 -23.08 -0.66
N GLY A 357 17.85 -23.34 0.14
CA GLY A 357 18.87 -24.37 -0.13
C GLY A 357 19.74 -24.09 -1.37
N GLY A 358 20.06 -22.82 -1.63
CA GLY A 358 20.89 -22.41 -2.76
C GLY A 358 20.14 -22.25 -4.08
N LYS A 359 18.79 -22.24 -4.07
CA LYS A 359 18.00 -21.96 -5.29
C LYS A 359 18.38 -20.62 -5.89
N GLU A 360 18.42 -20.60 -7.22
CA GLU A 360 18.59 -19.37 -7.97
C GLU A 360 17.41 -18.40 -7.74
N LEU A 361 17.74 -17.16 -7.40
CA LEU A 361 16.76 -16.09 -7.22
C LEU A 361 16.53 -15.41 -8.57
N ARG A 362 15.27 -15.39 -9.03
CA ARG A 362 14.91 -14.85 -10.34
C ARG A 362 14.77 -13.33 -10.31
N HIS A 363 15.33 -12.67 -11.32
CA HIS A 363 15.29 -11.24 -11.57
C HIS A 363 14.82 -10.93 -13.01
N SER A 364 14.07 -11.83 -13.63
CA SER A 364 13.66 -11.72 -15.04
C SER A 364 12.78 -10.51 -15.34
N VAL A 365 12.06 -10.01 -14.34
CA VAL A 365 11.25 -8.79 -14.47
C VAL A 365 11.94 -7.65 -13.72
N ASN A 366 11.89 -6.43 -14.27
CA ASN A 366 12.38 -5.26 -13.55
C ASN A 366 11.62 -5.12 -12.22
N PRO A 367 12.29 -5.26 -11.06
CA PRO A 367 11.62 -5.29 -9.76
C PRO A 367 10.90 -4.00 -9.40
N ASP A 368 11.19 -2.89 -10.08
CA ASP A 368 10.53 -1.59 -9.87
C ASP A 368 9.30 -1.41 -10.78
N GLU A 369 9.14 -2.25 -11.85
CA GLU A 369 8.09 -2.13 -12.88
C GLU A 369 7.10 -3.30 -12.88
N ALA A 370 7.47 -4.43 -12.28
CA ALA A 370 6.71 -5.68 -12.32
C ALA A 370 5.27 -5.52 -11.80
N VAL A 371 5.13 -4.80 -10.69
CA VAL A 371 3.86 -4.61 -9.99
C VAL A 371 2.89 -3.79 -10.86
N ALA A 372 3.33 -2.67 -11.42
CA ALA A 372 2.51 -1.86 -12.33
C ALA A 372 2.15 -2.62 -13.62
N SER A 373 3.08 -3.42 -14.13
CA SER A 373 2.86 -4.25 -15.32
C SER A 373 1.73 -5.25 -15.12
N GLY A 374 1.74 -5.99 -14.01
CA GLY A 374 0.66 -6.92 -13.67
C GLY A 374 -0.67 -6.23 -13.41
N ALA A 375 -0.65 -5.05 -12.77
CA ALA A 375 -1.85 -4.23 -12.56
C ALA A 375 -2.45 -3.76 -13.90
N ALA A 376 -1.61 -3.39 -14.88
CA ALA A 376 -2.06 -2.99 -16.22
C ALA A 376 -2.76 -4.15 -16.95
N VAL A 377 -2.24 -5.37 -16.85
CA VAL A 377 -2.93 -6.55 -17.41
C VAL A 377 -4.28 -6.76 -16.72
N ARG A 378 -4.33 -6.65 -15.40
CA ARG A 378 -5.59 -6.77 -14.66
C ARG A 378 -6.59 -5.69 -15.06
N ALA A 379 -6.15 -4.44 -15.27
CA ALA A 379 -6.99 -3.35 -15.75
C ALA A 379 -7.60 -3.67 -17.13
N ALA A 380 -6.78 -4.16 -18.06
CA ALA A 380 -7.25 -4.59 -19.38
C ALA A 380 -8.26 -5.74 -19.29
N VAL A 381 -8.02 -6.74 -18.43
CA VAL A 381 -8.97 -7.85 -18.18
C VAL A 381 -10.31 -7.31 -17.67
N LEU A 382 -10.31 -6.46 -16.65
CA LEU A 382 -11.53 -5.93 -16.03
C LEU A 382 -12.30 -4.97 -16.94
N THR A 383 -11.64 -4.37 -17.93
CA THR A 383 -12.28 -3.48 -18.91
C THR A 383 -12.63 -4.17 -20.24
N GLY A 384 -12.50 -5.49 -20.29
CA GLY A 384 -13.01 -6.31 -21.38
C GLY A 384 -12.07 -6.51 -22.58
N ASP A 385 -10.74 -6.27 -22.41
CA ASP A 385 -9.78 -6.62 -23.45
C ASP A 385 -9.71 -8.14 -23.63
N THR A 386 -10.17 -8.62 -24.79
CA THR A 386 -10.27 -10.05 -25.11
C THR A 386 -8.91 -10.74 -25.22
N GLN A 387 -7.84 -10.01 -25.54
CA GLN A 387 -6.49 -10.56 -25.58
C GLN A 387 -5.92 -10.71 -24.16
N ALA A 388 -6.10 -9.69 -23.34
CA ALA A 388 -5.69 -9.74 -21.92
C ALA A 388 -6.43 -10.85 -21.16
N ASN A 389 -7.72 -11.08 -21.43
CA ASN A 389 -8.51 -12.17 -20.85
C ASN A 389 -7.96 -13.58 -21.14
N LYS A 390 -7.26 -13.76 -22.27
CA LYS A 390 -6.60 -15.02 -22.61
C LYS A 390 -5.28 -15.20 -21.84
N LEU A 391 -4.68 -14.11 -21.39
CA LEU A 391 -3.37 -14.12 -20.72
C LEU A 391 -3.48 -14.46 -19.23
N VAL A 392 -4.56 -14.04 -18.56
CA VAL A 392 -4.64 -14.14 -17.10
C VAL A 392 -6.03 -14.54 -16.62
N LYS A 393 -6.08 -15.65 -15.89
CA LYS A 393 -7.21 -16.12 -15.09
C LYS A 393 -6.76 -16.19 -13.63
N LEU A 394 -7.08 -15.16 -12.87
CA LEU A 394 -6.65 -15.04 -11.46
C LEU A 394 -7.66 -15.70 -10.52
N LYS A 395 -7.15 -16.53 -9.60
CA LYS A 395 -7.84 -17.05 -8.42
C LYS A 395 -7.10 -16.57 -7.18
N ASP A 396 -7.65 -15.57 -6.50
CA ASP A 396 -7.06 -14.97 -5.29
C ASP A 396 -7.60 -15.61 -4.02
N VAL A 397 -7.07 -15.22 -2.87
CA VAL A 397 -7.45 -15.68 -1.54
C VAL A 397 -7.72 -14.51 -0.60
N THR A 398 -8.44 -14.78 0.51
CA THR A 398 -8.64 -13.78 1.57
C THR A 398 -7.32 -13.43 2.25
N PRO A 399 -6.99 -12.14 2.43
CA PRO A 399 -5.73 -11.72 3.05
C PRO A 399 -5.70 -11.96 4.56
N LEU A 400 -6.85 -11.86 5.21
CA LEU A 400 -7.02 -11.98 6.65
C LEU A 400 -8.25 -12.83 6.98
N SER A 401 -8.27 -13.42 8.17
CA SER A 401 -9.45 -14.09 8.71
C SER A 401 -10.57 -13.10 9.00
N LEU A 402 -11.80 -13.52 8.76
CA LEU A 402 -13.02 -12.76 8.99
C LEU A 402 -13.93 -13.52 9.96
N GLY A 403 -14.57 -12.82 10.87
CA GLY A 403 -15.42 -13.43 11.86
C GLY A 403 -16.15 -12.41 12.75
N VAL A 404 -16.66 -12.88 13.87
CA VAL A 404 -17.46 -12.10 14.81
C VAL A 404 -16.91 -12.20 16.24
N ASP A 405 -17.34 -11.26 17.07
CA ASP A 405 -17.15 -11.33 18.52
C ASP A 405 -18.02 -12.42 19.15
N ILE A 406 -17.47 -13.05 20.18
CA ILE A 406 -18.20 -13.95 21.07
C ILE A 406 -17.90 -13.62 22.52
N VAL A 407 -18.62 -14.27 23.43
CA VAL A 407 -18.50 -14.09 24.89
C VAL A 407 -17.04 -13.99 25.35
N GLY A 408 -16.76 -12.99 26.19
CA GLY A 408 -15.42 -12.73 26.70
C GLY A 408 -14.53 -11.97 25.74
N GLY A 409 -15.08 -11.32 24.72
CA GLY A 409 -14.32 -10.53 23.73
C GLY A 409 -13.40 -11.38 22.86
N ARG A 410 -13.72 -12.66 22.68
CA ARG A 410 -12.97 -13.56 21.82
C ARG A 410 -13.41 -13.42 20.36
N PHE A 411 -12.48 -13.69 19.46
CA PHE A 411 -12.71 -13.67 18.02
C PHE A 411 -13.06 -15.07 17.50
N SER A 412 -14.25 -15.21 16.91
CA SER A 412 -14.69 -16.45 16.26
C SER A 412 -14.53 -16.33 14.76
N VAL A 413 -13.52 -16.97 14.19
CA VAL A 413 -13.25 -16.99 12.75
C VAL A 413 -14.36 -17.75 12.02
N ILE A 414 -14.96 -17.14 10.99
CA ILE A 414 -15.92 -17.76 10.09
C ILE A 414 -15.26 -18.09 8.75
N ILE A 415 -14.56 -17.14 8.14
CA ILE A 415 -13.73 -17.38 6.94
C ILE A 415 -12.27 -17.25 7.36
N PRO A 416 -11.46 -18.31 7.30
CA PRO A 416 -10.02 -18.25 7.56
C PRO A 416 -9.29 -17.43 6.49
N LYS A 417 -8.14 -16.86 6.84
CA LYS A 417 -7.19 -16.31 5.86
C LYS A 417 -6.79 -17.38 4.83
N ASN A 418 -6.37 -16.96 3.66
CA ASN A 418 -6.02 -17.81 2.53
C ASN A 418 -7.18 -18.70 2.00
N SER A 419 -8.44 -18.35 2.32
CA SER A 419 -9.61 -18.99 1.71
C SER A 419 -9.74 -18.55 0.25
N PRO A 420 -9.88 -19.48 -0.73
CA PRO A 420 -10.02 -19.14 -2.15
C PRO A 420 -11.27 -18.29 -2.41
N LEU A 421 -11.15 -17.27 -3.26
CA LEU A 421 -12.28 -16.43 -3.68
C LEU A 421 -12.93 -16.95 -4.98
N PRO A 422 -14.25 -16.91 -5.12
CA PRO A 422 -15.23 -16.53 -4.10
C PRO A 422 -15.40 -17.61 -3.04
N CYS A 423 -15.82 -17.23 -1.84
CA CYS A 423 -16.06 -18.19 -0.76
C CYS A 423 -17.27 -17.83 0.11
N LYS A 424 -17.83 -18.86 0.75
CA LYS A 424 -18.96 -18.71 1.68
C LYS A 424 -18.81 -19.71 2.82
N ASN A 425 -19.03 -19.26 4.05
CA ASN A 425 -19.06 -20.13 5.21
C ASN A 425 -20.12 -19.65 6.21
N THR A 426 -20.67 -20.58 6.99
CA THR A 426 -21.72 -20.33 7.97
C THR A 426 -21.32 -20.97 9.31
N LYS A 427 -21.55 -20.25 10.40
CA LYS A 427 -21.47 -20.80 11.76
C LYS A 427 -22.72 -20.46 12.55
N TYR A 428 -23.15 -21.40 13.38
CA TYR A 428 -24.28 -21.23 14.29
C TYR A 428 -23.78 -20.67 15.63
N TYR A 429 -24.53 -19.67 16.17
CA TYR A 429 -24.29 -19.03 17.46
C TYR A 429 -25.59 -19.05 18.27
N PHE A 430 -25.51 -19.41 19.53
CA PHE A 430 -26.65 -19.57 20.39
C PHE A 430 -26.71 -18.52 21.52
N THR A 431 -27.87 -18.40 22.18
CA THR A 431 -28.11 -17.51 23.32
C THR A 431 -27.23 -17.90 24.50
N ILE A 432 -26.79 -16.91 25.28
CA ILE A 432 -25.85 -17.03 26.40
C ILE A 432 -26.53 -16.73 27.75
N GLU A 433 -27.83 -16.42 27.71
CA GLU A 433 -28.64 -16.10 28.90
C GLU A 433 -30.07 -16.61 28.69
N ASP A 434 -30.75 -16.95 29.77
CA ASP A 434 -32.17 -17.27 29.78
C ASP A 434 -32.99 -16.07 29.30
N ASN A 435 -34.00 -16.34 28.48
CA ASN A 435 -34.91 -15.32 27.97
C ASN A 435 -34.24 -14.22 27.12
N GLN A 436 -33.06 -14.45 26.58
CA GLN A 436 -32.42 -13.53 25.62
C GLN A 436 -33.31 -13.37 24.39
N SER A 437 -33.61 -12.12 24.02
CA SER A 437 -34.56 -11.79 22.93
C SER A 437 -33.88 -11.50 21.58
N SER A 438 -32.56 -11.29 21.55
CA SER A 438 -31.80 -11.02 20.34
C SER A 438 -30.34 -11.42 20.47
N ILE A 439 -29.69 -11.72 19.33
CA ILE A 439 -28.25 -11.91 19.23
C ILE A 439 -27.70 -10.79 18.37
N THR A 440 -26.71 -10.07 18.90
CA THR A 440 -25.95 -9.04 18.19
C THR A 440 -24.50 -9.49 18.06
N SER A 441 -23.96 -9.45 16.85
CA SER A 441 -22.56 -9.77 16.57
C SER A 441 -21.93 -8.67 15.76
N GLU A 442 -20.75 -8.23 16.18
CA GLU A 442 -19.93 -7.27 15.46
C GLU A 442 -18.92 -7.98 14.57
N VAL A 443 -18.66 -7.42 13.39
CA VAL A 443 -17.78 -8.02 12.36
C VAL A 443 -16.36 -7.54 12.53
N PHE A 444 -15.41 -8.47 12.56
CA PHE A 444 -13.98 -8.23 12.72
C PHE A 444 -13.16 -8.91 11.64
N GLN A 445 -11.95 -8.36 11.41
CA GLN A 445 -10.93 -8.88 10.52
C GLN A 445 -9.57 -8.94 11.24
N GLY A 446 -8.85 -10.06 11.13
CA GLY A 446 -7.51 -10.21 11.73
C GLY A 446 -7.20 -11.63 12.18
N GLU A 447 -6.04 -11.80 12.84
CA GLU A 447 -5.52 -13.12 13.23
C GLU A 447 -5.36 -13.28 14.77
N ARG A 448 -5.78 -12.29 15.56
CA ARG A 448 -5.61 -12.34 17.01
C ARG A 448 -6.80 -13.03 17.69
N PRO A 449 -6.58 -13.73 18.82
CA PRO A 449 -7.65 -14.46 19.51
C PRO A 449 -8.69 -13.56 20.19
N LEU A 450 -8.34 -12.29 20.48
CA LEU A 450 -9.24 -11.31 21.09
C LEU A 450 -9.63 -10.23 20.08
N VAL A 451 -10.91 -9.83 20.07
CA VAL A 451 -11.44 -8.82 19.14
C VAL A 451 -10.80 -7.44 19.32
N LYS A 452 -10.38 -7.08 20.53
CA LYS A 452 -9.68 -5.81 20.81
C LYS A 452 -8.36 -5.65 20.05
N ASP A 453 -7.76 -6.76 19.65
CA ASP A 453 -6.48 -6.82 18.93
C ASP A 453 -6.67 -7.05 17.42
N ASN A 454 -7.92 -7.03 16.96
CA ASN A 454 -8.32 -7.17 15.56
C ASN A 454 -8.99 -5.89 15.05
N HIS A 455 -9.14 -5.78 13.72
CA HIS A 455 -9.79 -4.63 13.09
C HIS A 455 -11.30 -4.81 13.08
N SER A 456 -12.05 -3.95 13.79
CA SER A 456 -13.50 -3.87 13.63
C SER A 456 -13.82 -3.29 12.25
N LEU A 457 -14.77 -3.92 11.55
CA LEU A 457 -15.32 -3.40 10.29
C LEU A 457 -16.51 -2.46 10.53
N ASN A 458 -16.78 -2.08 11.81
CA ASN A 458 -17.84 -1.18 12.25
C ASN A 458 -19.24 -1.60 11.76
N LYS A 459 -19.47 -2.91 11.65
CA LYS A 459 -20.75 -3.49 11.26
C LYS A 459 -21.23 -4.46 12.31
N LYS A 460 -22.52 -4.36 12.62
CA LYS A 460 -23.23 -5.25 13.53
C LYS A 460 -24.41 -5.88 12.81
N VAL A 461 -24.64 -7.15 13.10
CA VAL A 461 -25.86 -7.86 12.73
C VAL A 461 -26.62 -8.20 14.01
N THR A 462 -27.88 -7.80 14.09
CA THR A 462 -28.75 -8.03 15.24
C THR A 462 -30.01 -8.75 14.78
N VAL A 463 -30.25 -9.95 15.28
CA VAL A 463 -31.45 -10.74 14.92
C VAL A 463 -32.20 -11.13 16.19
N ALA A 464 -33.50 -10.87 16.19
CA ALA A 464 -34.36 -11.30 17.26
C ALA A 464 -34.54 -12.83 17.24
N VAL A 465 -34.40 -13.44 18.41
CA VAL A 465 -34.53 -14.90 18.61
C VAL A 465 -35.74 -15.23 19.49
N PRO A 466 -36.30 -16.45 19.39
CA PRO A 466 -37.35 -16.90 20.31
C PRO A 466 -36.86 -16.89 21.77
N ILE A 467 -37.72 -16.46 22.67
CA ILE A 467 -37.45 -16.47 24.10
C ILE A 467 -37.44 -17.92 24.61
N LYS A 468 -36.24 -18.41 24.97
CA LYS A 468 -35.98 -19.78 25.40
C LYS A 468 -34.91 -19.77 26.51
N PRO A 469 -34.72 -20.90 27.23
CA PRO A 469 -33.53 -21.08 28.07
C PRO A 469 -32.22 -20.91 27.29
N GLU A 470 -31.15 -20.60 28.04
CA GLU A 470 -29.79 -20.48 27.51
C GLU A 470 -29.45 -21.65 26.54
N GLY A 471 -28.81 -21.33 25.43
CA GLY A 471 -28.33 -22.31 24.42
C GLY A 471 -29.43 -22.93 23.55
N GLN A 472 -30.73 -22.66 23.78
CA GLN A 472 -31.83 -23.28 23.04
C GLN A 472 -32.36 -22.45 21.86
N ALA A 473 -31.92 -21.22 21.70
CA ALA A 473 -32.18 -20.36 20.55
C ALA A 473 -30.85 -19.86 19.97
N GLY A 474 -30.85 -19.53 18.69
CA GLY A 474 -29.62 -19.05 18.07
C GLY A 474 -29.81 -18.55 16.65
N VAL A 475 -28.71 -18.18 16.02
CA VAL A 475 -28.68 -17.65 14.66
C VAL A 475 -27.56 -18.30 13.84
N ASP A 476 -27.83 -18.51 12.55
CA ASP A 476 -26.81 -18.82 11.56
C ASP A 476 -26.20 -17.53 11.04
N ILE A 477 -24.90 -17.33 11.25
CA ILE A 477 -24.17 -16.21 10.68
C ILE A 477 -23.36 -16.71 9.48
N THR A 478 -23.72 -16.22 8.30
CA THR A 478 -23.11 -16.55 7.02
C THR A 478 -22.26 -15.38 6.54
N PHE A 479 -20.99 -15.66 6.22
CA PHE A 479 -20.11 -14.76 5.51
C PHE A 479 -19.95 -15.25 4.08
N ALA A 480 -20.14 -14.37 3.10
CA ALA A 480 -19.94 -14.65 1.69
C ALA A 480 -19.07 -13.54 1.07
N ILE A 481 -18.00 -13.92 0.42
CA ILE A 481 -17.11 -13.01 -0.31
C ILE A 481 -17.20 -13.36 -1.79
N ASP A 482 -17.43 -12.38 -2.62
CA ASP A 482 -17.52 -12.56 -4.07
C ASP A 482 -16.13 -12.50 -4.76
N VAL A 483 -16.11 -12.58 -6.09
CA VAL A 483 -14.89 -12.56 -6.91
C VAL A 483 -14.15 -11.21 -6.85
N ASP A 484 -14.84 -10.15 -6.46
CA ASP A 484 -14.30 -8.80 -6.33
C ASP A 484 -13.87 -8.47 -4.89
N GLY A 485 -14.01 -9.45 -3.97
CA GLY A 485 -13.66 -9.32 -2.55
C GLY A 485 -14.73 -8.63 -1.70
N LEU A 486 -15.94 -8.42 -2.21
CA LEU A 486 -17.04 -7.80 -1.46
C LEU A 486 -17.60 -8.78 -0.43
N LEU A 487 -17.48 -8.42 0.85
CA LEU A 487 -18.02 -9.21 1.95
C LEU A 487 -19.50 -8.89 2.21
N THR A 488 -20.30 -9.94 2.20
CA THR A 488 -21.70 -9.92 2.66
C THR A 488 -21.83 -10.78 3.92
N VAL A 489 -22.40 -10.21 4.96
CA VAL A 489 -22.72 -10.91 6.22
C VAL A 489 -24.24 -11.01 6.37
N THR A 490 -24.74 -12.21 6.57
CA THR A 490 -26.17 -12.48 6.79
C THR A 490 -26.32 -13.26 8.09
N SER A 491 -27.16 -12.77 8.99
CA SER A 491 -27.56 -13.50 10.18
C SER A 491 -29.02 -13.91 10.05
N VAL A 492 -29.34 -15.16 10.32
CA VAL A 492 -30.68 -15.75 10.18
C VAL A 492 -31.03 -16.54 11.43
N GLU A 493 -32.22 -16.31 12.00
CA GLU A 493 -32.79 -17.22 13.00
C GLU A 493 -33.55 -18.34 12.23
N PRO A 494 -33.11 -19.61 12.33
CA PRO A 494 -33.55 -20.66 11.41
C PRO A 494 -34.99 -21.12 11.60
N THR A 495 -35.58 -20.94 12.79
CA THR A 495 -36.95 -21.38 13.09
C THR A 495 -38.02 -20.39 12.60
N THR A 496 -37.75 -19.10 12.69
CA THR A 496 -38.70 -18.03 12.29
C THR A 496 -38.38 -17.41 10.95
N GLY A 497 -37.16 -17.65 10.41
CA GLY A 497 -36.70 -17.03 9.17
C GLY A 497 -36.35 -15.54 9.31
N ARG A 498 -36.40 -14.98 10.53
CA ARG A 498 -35.97 -13.59 10.78
C ARG A 498 -34.51 -13.44 10.41
N SER A 499 -34.18 -12.40 9.67
CA SER A 499 -32.82 -12.21 9.19
C SER A 499 -32.43 -10.75 9.12
N GLN A 500 -31.13 -10.49 9.26
CA GLN A 500 -30.51 -9.23 8.91
C GLN A 500 -29.32 -9.51 7.98
N LYS A 501 -29.21 -8.70 6.94
CA LYS A 501 -28.11 -8.75 5.98
C LYS A 501 -27.40 -7.41 6.01
N VAL A 502 -26.07 -7.44 6.13
CA VAL A 502 -25.21 -6.28 5.94
C VAL A 502 -24.20 -6.61 4.87
N GLN A 503 -23.97 -5.66 3.99
CA GLN A 503 -22.84 -5.69 3.08
C GLN A 503 -21.76 -4.77 3.64
N ILE A 504 -20.54 -5.25 3.68
CA ILE A 504 -19.40 -4.41 3.95
C ILE A 504 -19.08 -3.75 2.61
N THR A 505 -19.86 -2.72 2.30
CA THR A 505 -19.65 -1.95 1.08
C THR A 505 -18.48 -1.02 1.28
N GLN A 506 -17.83 -0.71 0.19
CA GLN A 506 -16.72 0.22 0.09
C GLN A 506 -17.05 1.63 0.65
N LYS A 507 -18.34 1.98 0.81
CA LYS A 507 -18.83 3.28 1.27
C LYS A 507 -18.73 3.51 2.78
N GLU A 508 -18.70 2.48 3.59
CA GLU A 508 -18.99 2.60 5.03
C GLU A 508 -17.76 2.41 5.91
N ALA A 509 -16.62 2.10 5.31
CA ALA A 509 -15.42 1.82 6.09
C ALA A 509 -14.68 3.08 6.61
N GLN A 510 -14.84 4.28 6.00
CA GLN A 510 -14.06 5.44 6.49
C GLN A 510 -14.43 6.86 6.07
N LEU A 511 -14.76 7.11 4.82
CA LEU A 511 -15.10 8.46 4.36
C LEU A 511 -16.51 8.42 3.83
N SER A 512 -17.39 9.32 4.27
CA SER A 512 -18.71 9.46 3.67
C SER A 512 -18.57 9.95 2.22
N ASP A 513 -19.56 9.67 1.37
CA ASP A 513 -19.59 10.24 0.02
C ASP A 513 -19.48 11.77 0.07
N ALA A 514 -20.02 12.41 1.12
CA ALA A 514 -19.90 13.85 1.37
C ALA A 514 -18.45 14.25 1.65
N ASP A 515 -17.70 13.49 2.46
CA ASP A 515 -16.29 13.76 2.72
C ASP A 515 -15.44 13.61 1.46
N ILE A 516 -15.68 12.55 0.68
CA ILE A 516 -15.01 12.34 -0.61
C ILE A 516 -15.32 13.48 -1.57
N GLN A 517 -16.58 13.92 -1.67
CA GLN A 517 -16.96 15.07 -2.51
C GLN A 517 -16.30 16.37 -2.03
N ALA A 518 -16.25 16.62 -0.71
CA ALA A 518 -15.55 17.76 -0.16
C ALA A 518 -14.04 17.75 -0.51
N MET A 519 -13.40 16.57 -0.47
CA MET A 519 -12.00 16.40 -0.86
C MET A 519 -11.80 16.59 -2.37
N ILE A 520 -12.73 16.12 -3.21
CA ILE A 520 -12.74 16.35 -4.66
C ILE A 520 -12.85 17.85 -4.97
N GLU A 521 -13.78 18.56 -4.31
CA GLU A 521 -13.94 20.01 -4.50
C GLU A 521 -12.71 20.78 -4.01
N LYS A 522 -12.10 20.36 -2.91
CA LYS A 522 -10.84 20.91 -2.43
C LYS A 522 -9.71 20.71 -3.46
N ALA A 523 -9.57 19.51 -4.02
CA ALA A 523 -8.59 19.23 -5.07
C ALA A 523 -8.82 20.07 -6.35
N LYS A 524 -10.08 20.26 -6.78
CA LYS A 524 -10.43 21.12 -7.90
C LYS A 524 -10.11 22.60 -7.62
N ARG A 525 -10.27 23.06 -6.40
CA ARG A 525 -9.91 24.43 -5.99
C ARG A 525 -8.42 24.67 -6.15
N PHE A 526 -7.59 23.78 -5.64
CA PHE A 526 -6.13 23.86 -5.82
C PHE A 526 -5.75 23.87 -7.30
N GLN A 527 -6.36 23.01 -8.12
CA GLN A 527 -6.09 22.99 -9.56
C GLN A 527 -6.45 24.30 -10.27
N ARG A 528 -7.51 25.01 -9.83
CA ARG A 528 -7.85 26.32 -10.39
C ARG A 528 -6.83 27.38 -9.98
N GLU A 529 -6.43 27.38 -8.70
CA GLU A 529 -5.40 28.27 -8.17
C GLU A 529 -4.06 28.07 -8.91
N ASP A 530 -3.64 26.81 -9.16
CA ASP A 530 -2.45 26.45 -9.92
C ASP A 530 -2.54 26.94 -11.39
N ASN A 531 -3.70 26.74 -12.05
CA ASN A 531 -3.91 27.18 -13.42
C ASN A 531 -3.90 28.72 -13.56
N ASP A 532 -4.43 29.44 -12.57
CA ASP A 532 -4.43 30.90 -12.57
C ASP A 532 -3.02 31.44 -12.35
N ALA A 533 -2.24 30.83 -11.46
CA ALA A 533 -0.83 31.14 -11.24
C ALA A 533 0.03 30.90 -12.50
N LEU A 534 -0.18 29.76 -13.18
CA LEU A 534 0.49 29.46 -14.45
C LEU A 534 0.14 30.49 -15.53
N ARG A 535 -1.10 30.94 -15.60
CA ARG A 535 -1.54 31.98 -16.54
C ARG A 535 -0.85 33.31 -16.27
N GLU A 536 -0.77 33.72 -15.00
CA GLU A 536 -0.05 34.94 -14.60
C GLU A 536 1.46 34.86 -14.96
N VAL A 537 2.10 33.72 -14.74
CA VAL A 537 3.51 33.50 -15.11
C VAL A 537 3.69 33.59 -16.63
N GLN A 538 2.80 32.98 -17.41
CA GLN A 538 2.85 33.04 -18.88
C GLN A 538 2.64 34.47 -19.40
N GLU A 539 1.75 35.24 -18.78
CA GLU A 539 1.52 36.67 -19.14
C GLU A 539 2.74 37.53 -18.81
N ARG A 540 3.39 37.33 -17.64
CA ARG A 540 4.64 38.02 -17.29
C ARG A 540 5.76 37.66 -18.27
N LEU A 541 5.93 36.41 -18.64
CA LEU A 541 6.96 35.96 -19.60
C LEU A 541 6.69 36.52 -21.02
N ARG A 542 5.42 36.65 -21.42
CA ARG A 542 5.05 37.31 -22.66
C ARG A 542 5.37 38.81 -22.61
N ALA A 543 5.04 39.50 -21.52
CA ALA A 543 5.35 40.93 -21.34
C ALA A 543 6.86 41.21 -21.35
N GLN A 544 7.69 40.29 -20.79
CA GLN A 544 9.16 40.43 -20.81
C GLN A 544 9.81 40.12 -22.16
N ARG A 545 9.12 39.51 -23.12
CA ARG A 545 9.62 39.29 -24.49
C ARG A 545 9.34 40.46 -25.44
N PHE A 546 8.66 41.48 -24.98
CA PHE A 546 8.39 42.72 -25.75
C PHE A 546 9.23 43.93 -25.28
N PHE A 547 10.19 43.71 -24.40
CA PHE A 547 11.28 44.63 -24.08
C PHE A 547 12.63 43.91 -24.33
#